data_f7204eb23e61992c890ddfdfae00338e
#
_entry.id   f7204eb23e61992c890ddfdfae00338e
#
_cell.length_a   1.000
_cell.length_b   1.000
_cell.length_c   1.000
_cell.angle_alpha   90.00
_cell.angle_beta   90.00
_cell.angle_gamma   90.00
#
_symmetry.space_group_name_H-M   'P 1'
#
loop_
_entity.id
_entity.type
_entity.pdbx_description
1 polymer ?
#
loop_
_entity_poly.entity_id
_entity_poly.type
_entity_poly.pdbx_seq_one_letter_code
_entity_poly.pdbx_strand_id
1 'polypeptide(L)'
;NAIKDLVAANIFPGDMLWKNFGITRHGKVVFYDYDEIEYITDCKFRKVPEARNEEDEMSGEVWYSVGPKDVFPETFEPFLLGNSAVREVFLKHHADLLQANFWQSHQGRIRAGHVYDVFPYEQEKRFSKRHAPGAVDDEVPSQLPPEPMLTGLSGMTP
;
A
#
# COMPACT_ATOMS: atom_id res chain seq x y z
N ASN A 1 -5.19 5.56 -7.21
CA ASN A 1 -5.86 5.18 -5.95
C ASN A 1 -5.08 4.16 -5.12
N ALA A 2 -4.09 3.42 -5.69
CA ALA A 2 -3.37 2.36 -4.97
C ALA A 2 -2.83 2.81 -3.58
N ILE A 3 -2.20 3.98 -3.48
CA ILE A 3 -1.72 4.51 -2.20
C ILE A 3 -2.90 4.76 -1.23
N LYS A 4 -4.01 5.34 -1.71
CA LYS A 4 -5.18 5.60 -0.86
C LYS A 4 -5.85 4.32 -0.37
N ASP A 5 -5.79 3.25 -1.17
CA ASP A 5 -6.29 1.93 -0.79
C ASP A 5 -5.41 1.29 0.30
N LEU A 6 -4.08 1.46 0.23
CA LEU A 6 -3.15 1.07 1.30
C LEU A 6 -3.40 1.85 2.59
N VAL A 7 -3.59 3.18 2.48
CA VAL A 7 -3.94 4.03 3.62
C VAL A 7 -5.21 3.56 4.30
N ALA A 8 -6.23 3.23 3.52
CA ALA A 8 -7.50 2.72 4.04
C ALA A 8 -7.35 1.36 4.73
N ALA A 9 -6.36 0.55 4.34
CA ALA A 9 -6.01 -0.72 4.98
C ALA A 9 -5.04 -0.56 6.16
N ASN A 10 -4.75 0.66 6.63
CA ASN A 10 -3.75 0.97 7.66
C ASN A 10 -2.32 0.60 7.28
N ILE A 11 -1.98 0.61 5.99
CA ILE A 11 -0.65 0.25 5.50
C ILE A 11 0.06 1.50 4.98
N PHE A 12 1.24 1.78 5.51
CA PHE A 12 2.21 2.71 4.96
C PHE A 12 3.25 1.91 4.16
N PRO A 13 3.51 2.25 2.88
CA PRO A 13 4.40 1.48 2.01
C PRO A 13 5.88 1.47 2.44
N GLY A 14 6.27 2.28 3.42
CA GLY A 14 7.69 2.52 3.73
C GLY A 14 8.33 3.40 2.66
N ASP A 15 8.92 2.78 1.67
CA ASP A 15 9.54 3.48 0.54
C ASP A 15 8.51 3.91 -0.52
N MET A 16 8.30 5.22 -0.63
CA MET A 16 7.46 5.82 -1.68
C MET A 16 8.22 6.01 -2.99
N LEU A 17 8.78 4.91 -3.51
CA LEU A 17 9.55 4.90 -4.74
C LEU A 17 8.69 4.52 -5.94
N TRP A 18 8.89 5.21 -7.06
CA TRP A 18 8.22 4.89 -8.33
C TRP A 18 8.33 3.41 -8.73
N LYS A 19 9.52 2.81 -8.55
CA LYS A 19 9.79 1.42 -8.92
C LYS A 19 8.94 0.39 -8.17
N ASN A 20 8.33 0.75 -7.03
CA ASN A 20 7.54 -0.14 -6.19
C ASN A 20 6.08 -0.24 -6.65
N PHE A 21 5.74 0.47 -7.73
CA PHE A 21 4.41 0.46 -8.34
C PHE A 21 4.46 -0.11 -9.75
N GLY A 22 3.45 -0.92 -10.09
CA GLY A 22 3.27 -1.48 -11.42
C GLY A 22 1.89 -1.17 -11.98
N ILE A 23 1.76 -1.35 -13.30
CA ILE A 23 0.47 -1.23 -13.99
C ILE A 23 0.09 -2.60 -14.52
N THR A 24 -1.09 -3.07 -14.12
CA THR A 24 -1.64 -4.33 -14.64
C THR A 24 -2.08 -4.18 -16.09
N ARG A 25 -2.28 -5.31 -16.78
CA ARG A 25 -2.85 -5.34 -18.16
C ARG A 25 -4.21 -4.64 -18.28
N HIS A 26 -4.90 -4.43 -17.17
CA HIS A 26 -6.20 -3.75 -17.12
C HIS A 26 -6.10 -2.27 -16.72
N GLY A 27 -4.88 -1.70 -16.70
CA GLY A 27 -4.64 -0.29 -16.38
C GLY A 27 -4.75 0.05 -14.90
N LYS A 28 -4.80 -0.95 -14.00
CA LYS A 28 -4.80 -0.70 -12.56
C LYS A 28 -3.37 -0.55 -12.05
N VAL A 29 -3.12 0.50 -11.26
CA VAL A 29 -1.88 0.66 -10.52
C VAL A 29 -1.92 -0.26 -9.30
N VAL A 30 -0.86 -1.01 -9.08
CA VAL A 30 -0.67 -1.91 -7.95
C VAL A 30 0.66 -1.60 -7.26
N PHE A 31 0.69 -1.76 -5.96
CA PHE A 31 1.91 -1.76 -5.15
C PHE A 31 2.33 -3.20 -4.93
N TYR A 32 3.62 -3.52 -5.01
CA TYR A 32 4.11 -4.90 -4.89
C TYR A 32 5.31 -5.06 -3.96
N ASP A 33 5.87 -3.98 -3.44
CA ASP A 33 7.01 -4.02 -2.53
C ASP A 33 6.52 -3.89 -1.08
N TYR A 34 6.38 -5.01 -0.41
CA TYR A 34 5.84 -5.10 0.95
C TYR A 34 6.92 -5.37 2.01
N ASP A 35 8.20 -5.26 1.67
CA ASP A 35 9.29 -5.63 2.58
C ASP A 35 9.44 -4.63 3.74
N GLU A 36 9.10 -3.36 3.51
CA GLU A 36 9.26 -2.26 4.48
C GLU A 36 7.95 -1.61 4.91
N ILE A 37 6.85 -2.33 4.84
CA ILE A 37 5.56 -1.78 5.25
C ILE A 37 5.50 -1.53 6.76
N GLU A 38 4.79 -0.46 7.12
CA GLU A 38 4.50 -0.08 8.50
C GLU A 38 3.00 0.13 8.68
N TYR A 39 2.52 0.05 9.92
CA TYR A 39 1.16 0.54 10.19
C TYR A 39 1.13 2.07 10.17
N ILE A 40 0.16 2.64 9.45
CA ILE A 40 -0.05 4.11 9.45
C ILE A 40 -0.21 4.63 10.88
N THR A 41 -0.88 3.88 11.74
CA THR A 41 -1.07 4.24 13.15
C THR A 41 0.22 4.31 13.96
N ASP A 42 1.31 3.69 13.50
CA ASP A 42 2.60 3.68 14.19
C ASP A 42 3.55 4.77 13.66
N CYS A 43 3.27 5.31 12.47
CA CYS A 43 4.05 6.39 11.87
C CYS A 43 3.77 7.73 12.56
N LYS A 44 4.71 8.67 12.42
CA LYS A 44 4.57 10.06 12.85
C LYS A 44 4.67 10.96 11.62
N PHE A 45 3.52 11.30 11.04
CA PHE A 45 3.48 12.20 9.89
C PHE A 45 3.69 13.63 10.33
N ARG A 46 4.72 14.27 9.79
CA ARG A 46 5.15 15.63 10.13
C ARG A 46 5.30 16.45 8.86
N LYS A 47 5.16 17.76 8.99
CA LYS A 47 5.62 18.70 7.98
C LYS A 47 7.13 18.88 8.12
N VAL A 48 7.80 19.12 7.01
CA VAL A 48 9.18 19.61 7.03
C VAL A 48 9.15 20.99 7.72
N PRO A 49 9.91 21.17 8.81
CA PRO A 49 9.96 22.47 9.48
C PRO A 49 10.55 23.54 8.56
N GLU A 50 10.12 24.79 8.69
CA GLU A 50 10.70 25.89 7.94
C GLU A 50 12.17 26.09 8.31
N ALA A 51 13.01 26.45 7.34
CA ALA A 51 14.41 26.75 7.56
C ALA A 51 14.55 27.92 8.55
N ARG A 52 15.51 27.82 9.47
CA ARG A 52 15.72 28.84 10.51
C ARG A 52 16.55 30.03 9.98
N ASN A 53 17.35 29.79 8.94
CA ASN A 53 18.22 30.74 8.28
C ASN A 53 18.51 30.31 6.84
N GLU A 54 19.12 31.20 6.06
CA GLU A 54 19.50 30.97 4.66
C GLU A 54 20.54 29.83 4.50
N GLU A 55 21.37 29.58 5.53
CA GLU A 55 22.34 28.49 5.52
C GLU A 55 21.65 27.12 5.60
N ASP A 56 20.62 26.99 6.44
CA ASP A 56 19.80 25.77 6.55
C ASP A 56 19.08 25.49 5.21
N GLU A 57 18.58 26.52 4.53
CA GLU A 57 17.88 26.39 3.25
C GLU A 57 18.81 25.98 2.11
N MET A 58 20.06 26.49 2.10
CA MET A 58 21.04 26.25 1.04
C MET A 58 21.93 25.02 1.28
N SER A 59 22.02 24.52 2.49
CA SER A 59 22.97 23.46 2.86
C SER A 59 22.68 22.12 2.20
N GLY A 60 21.42 21.86 1.82
CA GLY A 60 20.98 20.55 1.33
C GLY A 60 21.04 19.44 2.40
N GLU A 61 21.45 19.77 3.61
CA GLU A 61 21.48 18.84 4.74
C GLU A 61 20.18 18.91 5.54
N VAL A 62 19.83 17.81 6.20
CA VAL A 62 18.65 17.76 7.06
C VAL A 62 18.96 18.49 8.38
N TRP A 63 18.44 19.70 8.55
CA TRP A 63 18.67 20.58 9.70
C TRP A 63 17.68 20.37 10.85
N TYR A 64 16.76 19.41 10.71
CA TYR A 64 15.79 19.05 11.74
C TYR A 64 15.97 17.60 12.21
N SER A 65 15.54 17.31 13.43
CA SER A 65 15.65 15.96 13.98
C SER A 65 14.64 15.02 13.32
N VAL A 66 15.12 13.84 12.93
CA VAL A 66 14.32 12.77 12.34
C VAL A 66 14.35 11.56 13.28
N GLY A 67 13.20 11.17 13.78
CA GLY A 67 13.03 9.94 14.56
C GLY A 67 12.74 8.73 13.66
N PRO A 68 12.86 7.50 14.20
CA PRO A 68 12.74 6.26 13.41
C PRO A 68 11.36 6.01 12.81
N LYS A 69 10.33 6.70 13.26
CA LYS A 69 8.95 6.61 12.75
C LYS A 69 8.46 7.93 12.15
N ASP A 70 9.33 8.92 12.03
CA ASP A 70 8.97 10.20 11.42
C ASP A 70 8.86 10.05 9.90
N VAL A 71 7.75 10.54 9.35
CA VAL A 71 7.47 10.53 7.91
C VAL A 71 7.12 11.95 7.48
N PHE A 72 7.79 12.41 6.44
CA PHE A 72 7.60 13.73 5.84
C PHE A 72 7.00 13.59 4.44
N PRO A 73 5.68 13.63 4.26
CA PRO A 73 5.04 13.37 2.96
C PRO A 73 5.48 14.31 1.83
N GLU A 74 5.91 15.53 2.16
CA GLU A 74 6.45 16.51 1.21
C GLU A 74 7.69 15.97 0.48
N THR A 75 8.45 15.07 1.11
CA THR A 75 9.65 14.46 0.52
C THR A 75 9.35 13.35 -0.48
N PHE A 76 8.10 12.89 -0.63
CA PHE A 76 7.75 11.82 -1.59
C PHE A 76 7.84 12.29 -3.04
N GLU A 77 7.65 13.58 -3.29
CA GLU A 77 7.55 14.12 -4.63
C GLU A 77 8.72 13.75 -5.56
N PRO A 78 10.00 14.00 -5.20
CA PRO A 78 11.13 13.69 -6.07
C PRO A 78 11.29 12.20 -6.36
N PHE A 79 10.92 11.31 -5.43
CA PHE A 79 11.10 9.87 -5.55
C PHE A 79 9.94 9.18 -6.26
N LEU A 80 8.74 9.70 -6.09
CA LEU A 80 7.52 9.15 -6.67
C LEU A 80 7.20 9.74 -8.05
N LEU A 81 7.55 10.98 -8.28
CA LEU A 81 7.09 11.79 -9.42
C LEU A 81 8.24 12.25 -10.34
N GLY A 82 9.24 11.40 -10.56
CA GLY A 82 10.37 11.68 -11.45
C GLY A 82 9.98 11.89 -12.92
N ASN A 83 8.80 11.42 -13.36
CA ASN A 83 8.28 11.63 -14.70
C ASN A 83 7.32 12.83 -14.72
N SER A 84 7.60 13.85 -15.56
CA SER A 84 6.83 15.09 -15.61
C SER A 84 5.36 14.91 -15.96
N ALA A 85 5.03 14.01 -16.90
CA ALA A 85 3.65 13.75 -17.28
C ALA A 85 2.85 13.06 -16.15
N VAL A 86 3.48 12.14 -15.44
CA VAL A 86 2.89 11.50 -14.26
C VAL A 86 2.72 12.51 -13.14
N ARG A 87 3.71 13.38 -12.94
CA ARG A 87 3.69 14.42 -11.92
C ARG A 87 2.50 15.36 -12.07
N GLU A 88 2.27 15.87 -13.27
CA GLU A 88 1.14 16.78 -13.54
C GLU A 88 -0.20 16.14 -13.17
N VAL A 89 -0.43 14.92 -13.64
CA VAL A 89 -1.67 14.17 -13.37
C VAL A 89 -1.80 13.82 -11.89
N PHE A 90 -0.70 13.41 -11.26
CA PHE A 90 -0.68 13.09 -9.83
C PHE A 90 -1.03 14.29 -8.97
N LEU A 91 -0.39 15.44 -9.20
CA LEU A 91 -0.64 16.66 -8.45
C LEU A 91 -2.09 17.16 -8.64
N LYS A 92 -2.66 16.98 -9.82
CA LYS A 92 -4.06 17.33 -10.09
C LYS A 92 -5.06 16.51 -9.26
N HIS A 93 -4.76 15.23 -9.00
CA HIS A 93 -5.72 14.30 -8.40
C HIS A 93 -5.34 13.78 -7.01
N HIS A 94 -4.08 13.93 -6.62
CA HIS A 94 -3.50 13.28 -5.44
C HIS A 94 -2.50 14.18 -4.69
N ALA A 95 -2.54 15.50 -4.87
CA ALA A 95 -1.65 16.44 -4.16
C ALA A 95 -1.80 16.35 -2.63
N ASP A 96 -2.95 15.89 -2.16
CA ASP A 96 -3.24 15.63 -0.75
C ASP A 96 -2.29 14.61 -0.13
N LEU A 97 -1.80 13.64 -0.91
CA LEU A 97 -0.83 12.64 -0.45
C LEU A 97 0.54 13.22 -0.07
N LEU A 98 0.88 14.40 -0.57
CA LEU A 98 2.11 15.13 -0.22
C LEU A 98 1.95 15.98 1.04
N GLN A 99 0.81 15.93 1.71
CA GLN A 99 0.53 16.74 2.88
C GLN A 99 0.39 15.89 4.14
N ALA A 100 1.10 16.24 5.19
CA ALA A 100 1.03 15.55 6.48
C ALA A 100 -0.42 15.46 7.03
N ASN A 101 -1.24 16.48 6.81
CA ASN A 101 -2.62 16.55 7.29
C ASN A 101 -3.50 15.42 6.73
N PHE A 102 -3.27 14.99 5.47
CA PHE A 102 -3.98 13.87 4.87
C PHE A 102 -3.76 12.60 5.70
N TRP A 103 -2.51 12.25 5.96
CA TRP A 103 -2.11 11.06 6.70
C TRP A 103 -2.57 11.10 8.15
N GLN A 104 -2.38 12.24 8.82
CA GLN A 104 -2.81 12.44 10.20
C GLN A 104 -4.32 12.28 10.37
N SER A 105 -5.11 12.79 9.43
CA SER A 105 -6.56 12.67 9.49
C SER A 105 -7.03 11.23 9.31
N HIS A 106 -6.42 10.46 8.38
CA HIS A 106 -6.70 9.04 8.21
C HIS A 106 -6.26 8.23 9.42
N GLN A 107 -5.07 8.51 9.96
CA GLN A 107 -4.56 7.90 11.19
C GLN A 107 -5.54 8.11 12.37
N GLY A 108 -6.07 9.33 12.53
CA GLY A 108 -7.04 9.65 13.55
C GLY A 108 -8.35 8.85 13.39
N ARG A 109 -8.85 8.72 12.16
CA ARG A 109 -10.05 7.91 11.87
C ARG A 109 -9.84 6.43 12.17
N ILE A 110 -8.70 5.86 11.77
CA ILE A 110 -8.36 4.45 12.04
C ILE A 110 -8.26 4.21 13.54
N ARG A 111 -7.59 5.09 14.29
CA ARG A 111 -7.49 5.02 15.76
C ARG A 111 -8.85 5.15 16.44
N ALA A 112 -9.77 5.90 15.85
CA ALA A 112 -11.16 5.99 16.32
C ALA A 112 -12.02 4.76 15.97
N GLY A 113 -11.42 3.71 15.36
CA GLY A 113 -12.11 2.47 15.00
C GLY A 113 -12.83 2.51 13.65
N HIS A 114 -12.58 3.55 12.81
CA HIS A 114 -13.17 3.58 11.48
C HIS A 114 -12.47 2.56 10.57
N VAL A 115 -13.24 1.59 10.08
CA VAL A 115 -12.75 0.56 9.16
C VAL A 115 -13.25 0.88 7.76
N TYR A 116 -12.31 1.04 6.83
CA TYR A 116 -12.63 1.26 5.41
C TYR A 116 -12.86 -0.08 4.72
N ASP A 117 -13.88 -0.14 3.89
CA ASP A 117 -14.13 -1.30 3.05
C ASP A 117 -13.31 -1.24 1.76
N VAL A 118 -12.10 -1.77 1.80
CA VAL A 118 -11.16 -1.80 0.67
C VAL A 118 -11.13 -3.14 -0.05
N PHE A 119 -11.91 -4.12 0.40
CA PHE A 119 -11.90 -5.45 -0.19
C PHE A 119 -12.71 -5.50 -1.49
N PRO A 120 -12.13 -6.04 -2.58
CA PRO A 120 -12.82 -6.15 -3.87
C PRO A 120 -13.87 -7.28 -3.90
N TYR A 121 -14.06 -8.00 -2.78
CA TYR A 121 -14.98 -9.12 -2.68
C TYR A 121 -16.32 -8.70 -2.09
N GLU A 122 -17.40 -9.24 -2.63
CA GLU A 122 -18.72 -9.15 -2.03
C GLU A 122 -18.68 -9.65 -0.57
N GLN A 123 -19.43 -9.01 0.32
CA GLN A 123 -19.39 -9.32 1.75
C GLN A 123 -19.65 -10.79 2.06
N GLU A 124 -20.53 -11.42 1.29
CA GLU A 124 -20.91 -12.84 1.43
C GLU A 124 -19.75 -13.80 1.11
N LYS A 125 -18.80 -13.36 0.28
CA LYS A 125 -17.62 -14.15 -0.11
C LYS A 125 -16.43 -13.98 0.83
N ARG A 126 -16.54 -13.11 1.85
CA ARG A 126 -15.45 -12.85 2.80
C ARG A 126 -15.33 -13.95 3.82
N PHE A 127 -14.09 -14.31 4.15
CA PHE A 127 -13.78 -15.36 5.12
C PHE A 127 -14.51 -15.18 6.46
N SER A 128 -14.54 -13.96 6.99
CA SER A 128 -15.21 -13.63 8.25
C SER A 128 -16.73 -13.94 8.27
N LYS A 129 -17.37 -13.94 7.11
CA LYS A 129 -18.80 -14.29 7.00
C LYS A 129 -19.02 -15.79 6.89
N ARG A 130 -18.11 -16.51 6.20
CA ARG A 130 -18.20 -17.96 6.02
C ARG A 130 -17.87 -18.77 7.28
N HIS A 131 -17.04 -18.20 8.16
CA HIS A 131 -16.55 -18.87 9.37
C HIS A 131 -17.03 -18.16 10.64
N ALA A 132 -18.11 -17.38 10.57
CA ALA A 132 -18.74 -16.84 11.77
C ALA A 132 -19.25 -17.98 12.66
N PRO A 133 -19.06 -17.93 14.00
CA PRO A 133 -19.63 -18.95 14.90
C PRO A 133 -21.15 -19.04 14.69
N GLY A 134 -21.63 -20.17 14.18
CA GLY A 134 -23.04 -20.40 13.86
C GLY A 134 -23.38 -20.46 12.36
N ALA A 135 -22.43 -20.26 11.45
CA ALA A 135 -22.60 -20.60 10.04
C ALA A 135 -22.59 -22.12 9.93
N VAL A 136 -23.72 -22.72 9.50
CA VAL A 136 -23.80 -24.15 9.17
C VAL A 136 -22.91 -24.37 7.97
N ASP A 137 -21.97 -25.31 8.06
CA ASP A 137 -21.16 -25.75 6.94
C ASP A 137 -22.09 -26.33 5.86
N ASP A 138 -22.47 -25.50 4.89
CA ASP A 138 -23.01 -26.03 3.63
C ASP A 138 -21.85 -26.74 2.92
N GLU A 139 -22.00 -28.03 2.78
CA GLU A 139 -21.12 -29.04 2.21
C GLU A 139 -20.03 -28.51 1.29
N VAL A 140 -18.78 -28.62 1.74
CA VAL A 140 -17.61 -28.58 0.85
C VAL A 140 -17.80 -29.70 -0.19
N PRO A 141 -17.88 -29.40 -1.49
CA PRO A 141 -17.88 -30.43 -2.50
C PRO A 141 -16.56 -31.20 -2.42
N SER A 142 -16.62 -32.42 -1.90
CA SER A 142 -15.47 -33.33 -1.86
C SER A 142 -15.22 -33.92 -3.25
N GLN A 143 -14.75 -33.10 -4.18
CA GLN A 143 -14.18 -33.60 -5.43
C GLN A 143 -12.97 -32.77 -5.77
N LEU A 144 -11.81 -33.19 -5.27
CA LEU A 144 -10.56 -32.91 -5.91
C LEU A 144 -10.60 -33.50 -7.32
N PRO A 145 -10.22 -32.74 -8.35
CA PRO A 145 -10.08 -33.32 -9.69
C PRO A 145 -9.06 -34.46 -9.63
N PRO A 146 -9.28 -35.58 -10.35
CA PRO A 146 -8.36 -36.71 -10.36
C PRO A 146 -7.00 -36.24 -10.85
N GLU A 147 -5.94 -36.65 -10.15
CA GLU A 147 -4.58 -36.44 -10.58
C GLU A 147 -4.36 -36.93 -12.00
N PRO A 148 -3.64 -36.23 -12.87
CA PRO A 148 -3.29 -36.73 -14.18
C PRO A 148 -2.41 -37.96 -14.03
N MET A 149 -2.89 -39.10 -14.50
CA MET A 149 -2.12 -40.33 -14.59
C MET A 149 -0.90 -40.10 -15.47
N LEU A 150 0.25 -40.09 -14.88
CA LEU A 150 1.54 -40.20 -15.59
C LEU A 150 1.59 -41.60 -16.22
N THR A 151 1.11 -41.71 -17.45
CA THR A 151 1.37 -42.88 -18.29
C THR A 151 2.85 -42.92 -18.63
N GLY A 152 3.51 -43.96 -18.17
CA GLY A 152 4.92 -44.21 -18.30
C GLY A 152 5.40 -44.25 -19.74
N LEU A 153 6.48 -43.57 -19.97
CA LEU A 153 7.41 -43.86 -21.08
C LEU A 153 8.40 -44.92 -20.61
N SER A 154 7.97 -46.19 -20.82
CA SER A 154 8.87 -47.32 -20.77
C SER A 154 9.26 -47.73 -22.19
N GLY A 155 10.56 -47.72 -22.51
CA GLY A 155 11.09 -48.52 -23.58
C GLY A 155 11.60 -47.75 -24.79
N MET A 156 12.88 -47.47 -24.80
CA MET A 156 13.76 -47.64 -25.97
C MET A 156 15.22 -47.68 -25.52
N THR A 157 15.76 -48.91 -25.40
CA THR A 157 17.14 -49.29 -25.67
C THR A 157 17.09 -50.22 -26.89
N PRO A 158 18.17 -50.41 -27.64
CA PRO A 158 19.60 -50.21 -27.34
C PRO A 158 20.25 -49.07 -28.12
#